data_02b25a21130f1b9527957cf41d3e2831
#
_entry.id   02b25a21130f1b9527957cf41d3e2831
#
_cell.length_a   1.000
_cell.length_b   1.000
_cell.length_c   1.000
_cell.angle_alpha   90.00
_cell.angle_beta   90.00
_cell.angle_gamma   90.00
#
_symmetry.space_group_name_H-M   'P 1'
#
loop_
_entity.id
_entity.type
_entity.pdbx_description
1 polymer ?
#
loop_
_entity_poly.entity_id
_entity_poly.type
_entity_poly.pdbx_seq_one_letter_code
_entity_poly.pdbx_strand_id
1 'polypeptide(L)'
;MPSRTVAMTDEHDAAPSAGTAGVPAGAGGTACPVGAPSPDGSDCRSGFTEVGSAAELREILGEPHPIVIDKVHTQLDADDLDVLARSAFCLIATSDAHGSCDVSPRGDVPGFTHVVDHGTLALPERRGNRRGDSLHNILGNPHAGLLYLVPGSQDVLRINGRARVLTDAPFFDAMASRGRRPDLAVLIEIDEVYRHCAASLNRSGLWDTTTWESV
;
A
#
# COMPACT_ATOMS: atom_id res chain seq x y z
N MET A 1 -12.25 -29.42 -40.63
CA MET A 1 -11.01 -28.61 -40.45
C MET A 1 -10.77 -28.55 -38.95
N PRO A 2 -9.81 -29.30 -38.36
CA PRO A 2 -9.59 -29.25 -36.89
C PRO A 2 -8.75 -28.05 -36.48
N SER A 3 -9.22 -27.38 -35.43
CA SER A 3 -8.52 -26.31 -34.71
C SER A 3 -7.21 -26.79 -34.12
N ARG A 4 -6.12 -26.09 -34.42
CA ARG A 4 -4.82 -26.27 -33.77
C ARG A 4 -4.80 -25.57 -32.42
N THR A 5 -4.78 -26.34 -31.38
CA THR A 5 -4.42 -25.90 -30.02
C THR A 5 -2.90 -25.68 -30.02
N VAL A 6 -2.47 -24.44 -29.80
CA VAL A 6 -1.07 -24.09 -29.54
C VAL A 6 -0.84 -24.23 -28.04
N ALA A 7 -0.08 -25.24 -27.66
CA ALA A 7 0.42 -25.38 -26.30
C ALA A 7 1.53 -24.35 -26.07
N MET A 8 1.31 -23.38 -25.19
CA MET A 8 2.38 -22.55 -24.64
C MET A 8 3.15 -23.39 -23.62
N THR A 9 4.38 -23.68 -23.94
CA THR A 9 5.34 -24.27 -23.00
C THR A 9 5.82 -23.17 -22.07
N ASP A 10 5.51 -23.33 -20.76
CA ASP A 10 6.15 -22.60 -19.67
C ASP A 10 7.63 -22.96 -19.62
N GLU A 11 8.49 -22.10 -20.15
CA GLU A 11 9.91 -22.11 -19.78
C GLU A 11 10.05 -21.28 -18.49
N HIS A 12 9.95 -22.00 -17.38
CA HIS A 12 10.41 -21.52 -16.08
C HIS A 12 11.93 -21.43 -16.14
N ASP A 13 12.44 -20.23 -16.31
CA ASP A 13 13.85 -19.90 -16.12
C ASP A 13 14.18 -20.05 -14.63
N ALA A 14 14.73 -21.19 -14.28
CA ALA A 14 15.18 -21.51 -12.94
C ALA A 14 16.41 -20.63 -12.64
N ALA A 15 16.28 -19.69 -11.73
CA ALA A 15 17.40 -18.97 -11.17
C ALA A 15 18.41 -19.95 -10.56
N PRO A 16 19.73 -19.79 -10.79
CA PRO A 16 20.74 -20.67 -10.25
C PRO A 16 20.72 -20.59 -8.71
N SER A 17 20.73 -21.77 -8.07
CA SER A 17 20.88 -21.91 -6.64
C SER A 17 22.18 -21.26 -6.19
N ALA A 18 22.08 -20.12 -5.54
CA ALA A 18 23.19 -19.45 -4.88
C ALA A 18 23.68 -20.36 -3.75
N GLY A 19 24.87 -20.91 -3.93
CA GLY A 19 25.59 -21.63 -2.92
C GLY A 19 25.70 -20.75 -1.65
N THR A 20 25.57 -21.40 -0.50
CA THR A 20 25.81 -20.84 0.82
C THR A 20 27.27 -20.38 0.93
N ALA A 21 27.57 -19.18 0.43
CA ALA A 21 28.80 -18.49 0.78
C ALA A 21 28.63 -18.00 2.22
N GLY A 22 29.38 -18.59 3.15
CA GLY A 22 29.42 -18.15 4.53
C GLY A 22 29.72 -16.64 4.59
N VAL A 23 28.81 -15.90 5.22
CA VAL A 23 29.03 -14.50 5.56
C VAL A 23 30.23 -14.46 6.50
N PRO A 24 31.34 -13.78 6.16
CA PRO A 24 32.41 -13.60 7.12
C PRO A 24 31.89 -12.87 8.34
N ALA A 25 32.15 -13.37 9.52
CA ALA A 25 31.84 -12.69 10.77
C ALA A 25 32.54 -11.32 10.76
N GLY A 26 31.82 -10.30 10.30
CA GLY A 26 32.23 -8.92 10.31
C GLY A 26 32.37 -8.47 11.77
N ALA A 27 33.50 -7.81 12.06
CA ALA A 27 33.85 -7.23 13.34
C ALA A 27 32.64 -6.58 14.02
N GLY A 28 32.44 -6.94 15.29
CA GLY A 28 31.33 -6.48 16.11
C GLY A 28 31.27 -4.96 16.24
N GLY A 29 30.48 -4.34 15.36
CA GLY A 29 29.96 -3.01 15.60
C GLY A 29 28.84 -3.16 16.63
N THR A 30 29.07 -2.66 17.82
CA THR A 30 28.05 -2.55 18.87
C THR A 30 26.91 -1.68 18.32
N ALA A 31 25.76 -2.33 18.04
CA ALA A 31 24.57 -1.59 17.65
C ALA A 31 24.24 -0.58 18.74
N CYS A 32 24.11 0.70 18.36
CA CYS A 32 23.72 1.75 19.30
C CYS A 32 22.31 1.44 19.82
N PRO A 33 22.08 1.27 21.13
CA PRO A 33 20.75 1.02 21.64
C PRO A 33 19.85 2.24 21.34
N VAL A 34 18.61 1.97 20.95
CA VAL A 34 17.64 3.02 20.64
C VAL A 34 17.52 3.99 21.83
N GLY A 35 17.89 5.27 21.59
CA GLY A 35 17.74 6.35 22.58
C GLY A 35 18.90 6.55 23.54
N ALA A 36 20.00 5.79 23.47
CA ALA A 36 21.20 6.06 24.26
C ALA A 36 22.26 6.79 23.42
N PRO A 37 22.94 7.80 23.98
CA PRO A 37 24.11 8.37 23.32
C PRO A 37 25.20 7.31 23.21
N SER A 38 26.02 7.39 22.13
CA SER A 38 27.20 6.55 21.98
C SER A 38 28.07 6.66 23.22
N PRO A 39 28.77 5.57 23.64
CA PRO A 39 29.66 5.58 24.81
C PRO A 39 30.77 6.62 24.73
N ASP A 40 31.12 7.08 23.53
CA ASP A 40 32.14 8.09 23.23
C ASP A 40 31.55 9.50 23.01
N GLY A 41 30.23 9.69 23.20
CA GLY A 41 29.56 10.97 23.00
C GLY A 41 29.38 11.37 21.53
N SER A 42 29.71 10.49 20.57
CA SER A 42 29.47 10.75 19.15
C SER A 42 27.97 10.61 18.83
N ASP A 43 27.46 11.47 17.94
CA ASP A 43 26.11 11.32 17.38
C ASP A 43 26.08 10.02 16.54
N CYS A 44 25.20 9.08 16.89
CA CYS A 44 24.99 7.84 16.13
C CYS A 44 24.64 8.08 14.65
N ARG A 45 24.37 9.31 14.27
CA ARG A 45 24.12 9.76 12.87
C ARG A 45 25.40 10.22 12.16
N SER A 46 26.53 10.30 12.87
CA SER A 46 27.82 10.61 12.24
C SER A 46 28.22 9.45 11.31
N GLY A 47 28.42 9.75 10.03
CA GLY A 47 28.76 8.75 9.01
C GLY A 47 27.61 8.31 8.10
N PHE A 48 26.41 8.88 8.25
CA PHE A 48 25.34 8.64 7.26
C PHE A 48 25.65 9.37 5.96
N THR A 49 25.55 8.66 4.85
CA THR A 49 25.62 9.23 3.51
C THR A 49 24.23 9.21 2.91
N GLU A 50 23.70 10.38 2.63
CA GLU A 50 22.36 10.54 2.07
C GLU A 50 22.43 10.60 0.54
N VAL A 51 21.39 10.10 -0.14
CA VAL A 51 21.22 10.30 -1.57
C VAL A 51 20.81 11.74 -1.80
N GLY A 52 21.65 12.50 -2.51
CA GLY A 52 21.50 13.94 -2.67
C GLY A 52 20.66 14.37 -3.87
N SER A 53 20.32 13.45 -4.79
CA SER A 53 19.59 13.80 -6.01
C SER A 53 18.78 12.63 -6.58
N ALA A 54 17.79 12.96 -7.40
CA ALA A 54 17.04 11.95 -8.17
C ALA A 54 17.91 11.21 -9.19
N ALA A 55 18.94 11.88 -9.73
CA ALA A 55 19.88 11.26 -10.66
C ALA A 55 20.72 10.17 -9.94
N GLU A 56 21.28 10.49 -8.79
CA GLU A 56 22.03 9.53 -7.97
C GLU A 56 21.14 8.35 -7.54
N LEU A 57 19.90 8.62 -7.12
CA LEU A 57 18.95 7.57 -6.81
C LEU A 57 18.70 6.66 -8.03
N ARG A 58 18.62 7.23 -9.23
CA ARG A 58 18.42 6.48 -10.47
C ARG A 58 19.64 5.63 -10.83
N GLU A 59 20.84 6.13 -10.59
CA GLU A 59 22.08 5.35 -10.79
C GLU A 59 22.11 4.12 -9.87
N ILE A 60 21.65 4.24 -8.61
CA ILE A 60 21.58 3.13 -7.66
C ILE A 60 20.50 2.11 -8.02
N LEU A 61 19.30 2.58 -8.36
CA LEU A 61 18.13 1.71 -8.63
C LEU A 61 18.09 1.14 -10.04
N GLY A 62 18.76 1.79 -11.01
CA GLY A 62 18.56 1.52 -12.44
C GLY A 62 17.19 2.02 -12.96
N GLU A 63 16.91 1.85 -14.25
CA GLU A 63 15.63 2.23 -14.84
C GLU A 63 14.52 1.24 -14.46
N PRO A 64 13.28 1.71 -14.22
CA PRO A 64 12.16 0.82 -13.95
C PRO A 64 11.87 -0.05 -15.18
N HIS A 65 11.56 -1.31 -14.94
CA HIS A 65 11.19 -2.20 -16.04
C HIS A 65 9.88 -1.69 -16.71
N PRO A 66 9.77 -1.64 -18.05
CA PRO A 66 8.59 -1.11 -18.74
C PRO A 66 7.27 -1.69 -18.24
N ILE A 67 7.22 -2.99 -17.98
CA ILE A 67 6.01 -3.68 -17.47
C ILE A 67 5.47 -3.09 -16.14
N VAL A 68 6.32 -2.43 -15.35
CA VAL A 68 5.90 -1.79 -14.09
C VAL A 68 5.23 -0.45 -14.36
N ILE A 69 5.64 0.24 -15.42
CA ILE A 69 5.06 1.50 -15.86
C ILE A 69 3.73 1.24 -16.56
N ASP A 70 3.68 0.24 -17.43
CA ASP A 70 2.49 -0.11 -18.22
C ASP A 70 1.31 -0.62 -17.40
N LYS A 71 1.55 -1.02 -16.16
CA LYS A 71 0.49 -1.45 -15.21
C LYS A 71 -0.34 -0.32 -14.65
N VAL A 72 0.14 0.91 -14.72
CA VAL A 72 -0.55 2.06 -14.12
C VAL A 72 -1.66 2.51 -15.07
N HIS A 73 -2.87 2.60 -14.54
CA HIS A 73 -4.05 3.07 -15.25
C HIS A 73 -4.85 4.05 -14.38
N THR A 74 -5.84 4.72 -14.95
CA THR A 74 -6.61 5.79 -14.29
C THR A 74 -8.05 5.41 -13.97
N GLN A 75 -8.45 4.19 -14.33
CA GLN A 75 -9.79 3.68 -14.11
C GLN A 75 -9.73 2.23 -13.62
N LEU A 76 -10.59 1.87 -12.71
CA LEU A 76 -10.70 0.51 -12.18
C LEU A 76 -11.07 -0.48 -13.30
N ASP A 77 -10.30 -1.53 -13.44
CA ASP A 77 -10.62 -2.68 -14.29
C ASP A 77 -11.41 -3.76 -13.50
N ALA A 78 -11.75 -4.86 -14.17
CA ALA A 78 -12.52 -5.95 -13.56
C ALA A 78 -11.78 -6.63 -12.40
N ASP A 79 -10.47 -6.76 -12.51
CA ASP A 79 -9.64 -7.38 -11.48
C ASP A 79 -9.47 -6.46 -10.25
N ASP A 80 -9.38 -5.14 -10.46
CA ASP A 80 -9.36 -4.16 -9.38
C ASP A 80 -10.68 -4.16 -8.60
N LEU A 81 -11.80 -4.24 -9.32
CA LEU A 81 -13.14 -4.35 -8.73
C LEU A 81 -13.28 -5.64 -7.90
N ASP A 82 -12.70 -6.77 -8.36
CA ASP A 82 -12.68 -8.02 -7.60
C ASP A 82 -11.88 -7.88 -6.30
N VAL A 83 -10.70 -7.23 -6.35
CA VAL A 83 -9.90 -6.96 -5.14
C VAL A 83 -10.69 -6.09 -4.17
N LEU A 84 -11.32 -5.01 -4.63
CA LEU A 84 -12.15 -4.12 -3.79
C LEU A 84 -13.33 -4.87 -3.16
N ALA A 85 -14.01 -5.73 -3.92
CA ALA A 85 -15.13 -6.52 -3.43
C ALA A 85 -14.74 -7.53 -2.33
N ARG A 86 -13.53 -8.09 -2.41
CA ARG A 86 -12.99 -9.03 -1.43
C ARG A 86 -12.29 -8.36 -0.24
N SER A 87 -11.90 -7.11 -0.38
CA SER A 87 -11.13 -6.43 0.65
C SER A 87 -12.02 -5.96 1.81
N ALA A 88 -11.62 -6.33 3.03
CA ALA A 88 -12.19 -5.87 4.28
C ALA A 88 -11.33 -4.80 4.96
N PHE A 89 -10.16 -4.48 4.38
CA PHE A 89 -9.17 -3.62 5.01
C PHE A 89 -8.35 -2.85 3.98
N CYS A 90 -8.07 -1.59 4.30
CA CYS A 90 -7.06 -0.81 3.60
C CYS A 90 -6.35 0.16 4.56
N LEU A 91 -5.21 0.67 4.11
CA LEU A 91 -4.55 1.83 4.69
C LEU A 91 -4.87 3.05 3.82
N ILE A 92 -5.14 4.18 4.48
CA ILE A 92 -5.19 5.49 3.83
C ILE A 92 -3.99 6.32 4.30
N ALA A 93 -3.19 6.78 3.36
CA ALA A 93 -2.07 7.69 3.58
C ALA A 93 -2.47 9.09 3.13
N THR A 94 -2.20 10.08 3.96
CA THR A 94 -2.46 11.49 3.70
C THR A 94 -1.31 12.35 4.23
N SER A 95 -1.21 13.59 3.79
CA SER A 95 -0.31 14.56 4.40
C SER A 95 -1.00 15.91 4.52
N ASP A 96 -0.61 16.69 5.53
CA ASP A 96 -1.08 18.06 5.64
C ASP A 96 -0.39 18.99 4.62
N ALA A 97 -0.76 20.27 4.63
CA ALA A 97 -0.18 21.29 3.74
C ALA A 97 1.31 21.59 4.04
N HIS A 98 1.85 21.12 5.15
CA HIS A 98 3.25 21.27 5.57
C HIS A 98 4.09 20.00 5.32
N GLY A 99 3.47 18.91 4.82
CA GLY A 99 4.14 17.67 4.53
C GLY A 99 4.17 16.66 5.70
N SER A 100 3.51 16.94 6.82
CA SER A 100 3.36 15.97 7.91
C SER A 100 2.44 14.84 7.45
N CYS A 101 2.95 13.60 7.48
CA CYS A 101 2.24 12.43 6.97
C CYS A 101 1.47 11.71 8.07
N ASP A 102 0.31 11.16 7.70
CA ASP A 102 -0.50 10.24 8.49
C ASP A 102 -0.84 9.00 7.67
N VAL A 103 -0.77 7.83 8.31
CA VAL A 103 -1.22 6.55 7.74
C VAL A 103 -2.21 5.93 8.70
N SER A 104 -3.44 5.73 8.24
CA SER A 104 -4.55 5.32 9.08
C SER A 104 -5.22 4.06 8.55
N PRO A 105 -5.54 3.06 9.40
CA PRO A 105 -6.29 1.88 8.97
C PRO A 105 -7.75 2.23 8.71
N ARG A 106 -8.33 1.59 7.70
CA ARG A 106 -9.76 1.57 7.40
C ARG A 106 -10.19 0.13 7.20
N GLY A 107 -11.35 -0.23 7.73
CA GLY A 107 -11.86 -1.59 7.57
C GLY A 107 -13.29 -1.75 8.03
N ASP A 108 -13.97 -2.72 7.39
CA ASP A 108 -15.33 -3.17 7.69
C ASP A 108 -15.52 -4.55 7.04
N VAL A 109 -16.75 -4.96 6.76
CA VAL A 109 -17.02 -6.18 5.98
C VAL A 109 -16.39 -6.11 4.58
N PRO A 110 -16.04 -7.24 3.95
CA PRO A 110 -15.55 -7.24 2.57
C PRO A 110 -16.45 -6.43 1.64
N GLY A 111 -15.85 -5.66 0.73
CA GLY A 111 -16.59 -4.77 -0.16
C GLY A 111 -17.05 -3.46 0.48
N PHE A 112 -16.49 -3.05 1.61
CA PHE A 112 -16.88 -1.82 2.31
C PHE A 112 -16.59 -0.53 1.53
N THR A 113 -15.69 -0.57 0.57
CA THR A 113 -15.42 0.54 -0.34
C THR A 113 -16.52 0.65 -1.37
N HIS A 114 -17.20 1.78 -1.43
CA HIS A 114 -18.23 2.03 -2.43
C HIS A 114 -17.60 2.51 -3.74
N VAL A 115 -17.79 1.78 -4.81
CA VAL A 115 -17.37 2.18 -6.15
C VAL A 115 -18.49 3.03 -6.75
N VAL A 116 -18.24 4.31 -6.97
CA VAL A 116 -19.19 5.25 -7.56
C VAL A 116 -19.23 5.06 -9.08
N ASP A 117 -18.04 5.00 -9.68
CA ASP A 117 -17.79 4.66 -11.07
C ASP A 117 -16.34 4.14 -11.22
N HIS A 118 -15.90 3.85 -12.47
CA HIS A 118 -14.56 3.32 -12.71
C HIS A 118 -13.42 4.27 -12.32
N GLY A 119 -13.67 5.57 -12.22
CA GLY A 119 -12.68 6.60 -11.84
C GLY A 119 -12.87 7.14 -10.44
N THR A 120 -13.89 6.69 -9.68
CA THR A 120 -14.27 7.31 -8.42
C THR A 120 -14.73 6.26 -7.40
N LEU A 121 -14.21 6.33 -6.20
CA LEU A 121 -14.63 5.50 -5.08
C LEU A 121 -14.89 6.33 -3.80
N ALA A 122 -15.62 5.77 -2.86
CA ALA A 122 -15.87 6.38 -1.57
C ALA A 122 -15.59 5.40 -0.42
N LEU A 123 -14.85 5.88 0.57
CA LEU A 123 -14.58 5.18 1.82
C LEU A 123 -15.49 5.72 2.91
N PRO A 124 -16.37 4.91 3.53
CA PRO A 124 -17.16 5.35 4.65
C PRO A 124 -16.29 5.59 5.88
N GLU A 125 -16.45 6.73 6.53
CA GLU A 125 -15.83 6.97 7.82
C GLU A 125 -16.65 6.26 8.91
N ARG A 126 -15.99 5.35 9.64
CA ARG A 126 -16.62 4.64 10.77
C ARG A 126 -16.24 5.32 12.07
N ARG A 127 -17.13 5.23 13.05
CA ARG A 127 -16.86 5.79 14.38
C ARG A 127 -15.64 5.13 15.00
N GLY A 128 -14.67 5.94 15.40
CA GLY A 128 -13.43 5.54 16.02
C GLY A 128 -13.03 6.50 17.14
N ASN A 129 -11.74 6.80 17.25
CA ASN A 129 -11.16 7.64 18.29
C ASN A 129 -11.46 9.15 18.14
N ARG A 130 -12.10 9.57 17.06
CA ARG A 130 -12.47 10.97 16.74
C ARG A 130 -11.29 11.91 16.49
N ARG A 131 -10.07 11.40 16.30
CA ARG A 131 -8.91 12.24 15.95
C ARG A 131 -9.10 12.88 14.58
N GLY A 132 -9.48 12.09 13.58
CA GLY A 132 -9.78 12.57 12.24
C GLY A 132 -8.56 13.10 11.47
N ASP A 133 -7.35 12.64 11.80
CA ASP A 133 -6.11 13.17 11.23
C ASP A 133 -6.13 13.12 9.69
N SER A 134 -6.51 11.99 9.10
CA SER A 134 -6.64 11.87 7.64
C SER A 134 -7.66 12.85 7.05
N LEU A 135 -8.78 13.11 7.75
CA LEU A 135 -9.81 14.05 7.29
C LEU A 135 -9.31 15.50 7.34
N HIS A 136 -8.61 15.88 8.42
CA HIS A 136 -7.99 17.19 8.54
C HIS A 136 -6.93 17.42 7.46
N ASN A 137 -6.09 16.41 7.19
CA ASN A 137 -5.09 16.47 6.14
C ASN A 137 -5.72 16.72 4.77
N ILE A 138 -6.79 15.98 4.43
CA ILE A 138 -7.51 16.13 3.16
C ILE A 138 -8.09 17.54 2.98
N LEU A 139 -8.54 18.20 4.05
CA LEU A 139 -9.04 19.58 3.97
C LEU A 139 -7.95 20.58 3.60
N GLY A 140 -6.70 20.32 4.00
CA GLY A 140 -5.55 21.19 3.70
C GLY A 140 -4.77 20.78 2.46
N ASN A 141 -4.73 19.48 2.16
CA ASN A 141 -4.04 18.88 1.02
C ASN A 141 -4.89 17.72 0.47
N PRO A 142 -5.66 17.94 -0.61
CA PRO A 142 -6.66 17.01 -1.10
C PRO A 142 -6.04 15.83 -1.89
N HIS A 143 -5.02 15.18 -1.33
CA HIS A 143 -4.40 13.99 -1.93
C HIS A 143 -4.41 12.85 -0.93
N ALA A 144 -4.70 11.64 -1.41
CA ALA A 144 -4.65 10.43 -0.61
C ALA A 144 -4.12 9.26 -1.42
N GLY A 145 -3.39 8.37 -0.74
CA GLY A 145 -3.00 7.08 -1.25
C GLY A 145 -3.71 5.96 -0.48
N LEU A 146 -4.18 4.95 -1.18
CA LEU A 146 -4.81 3.77 -0.60
C LEU A 146 -3.98 2.53 -0.89
N LEU A 147 -3.91 1.66 0.09
CA LEU A 147 -3.28 0.34 -0.03
C LEU A 147 -4.25 -0.72 0.48
N TYR A 148 -4.84 -1.49 -0.43
CA TYR A 148 -5.74 -2.58 -0.10
C TYR A 148 -4.98 -3.88 0.06
N LEU A 149 -5.29 -4.59 1.14
CA LEU A 149 -4.74 -5.90 1.44
C LEU A 149 -5.89 -6.90 1.59
N VAL A 150 -5.78 -8.03 0.87
CA VAL A 150 -6.71 -9.15 1.03
C VAL A 150 -5.92 -10.31 1.64
N PRO A 151 -6.30 -10.81 2.84
CA PRO A 151 -5.58 -11.89 3.49
C PRO A 151 -5.41 -13.10 2.58
N GLY A 152 -4.18 -13.60 2.48
CA GLY A 152 -3.83 -14.74 1.62
C GLY A 152 -3.68 -14.40 0.13
N SER A 153 -4.00 -13.17 -0.30
CA SER A 153 -3.81 -12.77 -1.69
C SER A 153 -2.35 -12.41 -1.98
N GLN A 154 -1.94 -12.71 -3.22
CA GLN A 154 -0.66 -12.28 -3.76
C GLN A 154 -0.72 -10.89 -4.40
N ASP A 155 -1.89 -10.26 -4.41
CA ASP A 155 -2.10 -8.95 -4.98
C ASP A 155 -2.27 -7.91 -3.89
N VAL A 156 -1.66 -6.75 -4.11
CA VAL A 156 -1.85 -5.52 -3.34
C VAL A 156 -2.35 -4.46 -4.30
N LEU A 157 -3.54 -3.92 -4.07
CA LEU A 157 -4.08 -2.86 -4.90
C LEU A 157 -3.69 -1.50 -4.31
N ARG A 158 -3.06 -0.67 -5.14
CA ARG A 158 -2.74 0.73 -4.80
C ARG A 158 -3.58 1.67 -5.64
N ILE A 159 -4.13 2.67 -4.97
CA ILE A 159 -4.90 3.73 -5.60
C ILE A 159 -4.40 5.06 -5.04
N ASN A 160 -4.01 5.97 -5.91
CA ASN A 160 -3.69 7.33 -5.53
C ASN A 160 -4.64 8.29 -6.24
N GLY A 161 -5.00 9.38 -5.58
CA GLY A 161 -5.93 10.31 -6.19
C GLY A 161 -6.24 11.54 -5.34
N ARG A 162 -7.19 12.32 -5.86
CA ARG A 162 -7.69 13.51 -5.18
C ARG A 162 -8.82 13.13 -4.25
N ALA A 163 -8.72 13.58 -3.00
CA ALA A 163 -9.65 13.22 -1.96
C ALA A 163 -10.50 14.41 -1.51
N ARG A 164 -11.77 14.15 -1.19
CA ARG A 164 -12.71 15.11 -0.60
C ARG A 164 -13.48 14.46 0.54
N VAL A 165 -13.74 15.21 1.60
CA VAL A 165 -14.59 14.77 2.71
C VAL A 165 -16.02 15.17 2.44
N LEU A 166 -16.93 14.20 2.43
CA LEU A 166 -18.36 14.38 2.19
C LEU A 166 -19.17 14.14 3.46
N THR A 167 -20.23 14.92 3.65
CA THR A 167 -21.23 14.73 4.70
C THR A 167 -22.49 14.04 4.18
N ASP A 168 -22.71 14.07 2.85
CA ASP A 168 -23.84 13.43 2.18
C ASP A 168 -23.57 13.23 0.69
N ALA A 169 -24.17 12.17 0.12
CA ALA A 169 -24.26 11.89 -1.31
C ALA A 169 -25.34 10.81 -1.55
N PRO A 170 -25.88 10.64 -2.77
CA PRO A 170 -26.91 9.66 -3.08
C PRO A 170 -26.55 8.21 -2.72
N PHE A 171 -25.27 7.88 -2.63
CA PHE A 171 -24.77 6.54 -2.31
C PHE A 171 -24.48 6.30 -0.81
N PHE A 172 -24.71 7.26 0.09
CA PHE A 172 -24.41 7.08 1.52
C PHE A 172 -25.18 5.93 2.16
N ASP A 173 -26.44 5.72 1.75
CA ASP A 173 -27.24 4.62 2.27
C ASP A 173 -26.68 3.25 1.85
N ALA A 174 -26.09 3.15 0.66
CA ALA A 174 -25.43 1.94 0.19
C ALA A 174 -24.17 1.58 1.00
N MET A 175 -23.57 2.57 1.67
CA MET A 175 -22.42 2.37 2.56
C MET A 175 -22.82 2.04 4.01
N ALA A 176 -24.12 1.83 4.29
CA ALA A 176 -24.56 1.49 5.64
C ALA A 176 -23.99 0.12 6.06
N SER A 177 -23.51 0.03 7.30
CA SER A 177 -23.00 -1.20 7.89
C SER A 177 -23.64 -1.40 9.27
N ARG A 178 -24.08 -2.64 9.54
CA ARG A 178 -24.76 -3.00 10.78
C ARG A 178 -25.95 -2.07 11.11
N GLY A 179 -26.72 -1.69 10.07
CA GLY A 179 -27.87 -0.80 10.20
C GLY A 179 -27.54 0.67 10.45
N ARG A 180 -26.27 1.08 10.29
CA ARG A 180 -25.84 2.46 10.49
C ARG A 180 -25.24 3.05 9.23
N ARG A 181 -25.82 4.15 8.78
CA ARG A 181 -25.29 5.02 7.73
C ARG A 181 -24.06 5.75 8.23
N PRO A 182 -22.98 5.94 7.43
CA PRO A 182 -21.85 6.75 7.84
C PRO A 182 -22.25 8.23 7.95
N ASP A 183 -21.65 8.95 8.91
CA ASP A 183 -21.81 10.40 9.05
C ASP A 183 -20.94 11.17 8.05
N LEU A 184 -19.82 10.56 7.63
CA LEU A 184 -18.85 11.12 6.70
C LEU A 184 -18.36 10.03 5.73
N ALA A 185 -17.88 10.45 4.56
CA ALA A 185 -17.14 9.60 3.65
C ALA A 185 -15.98 10.37 3.01
N VAL A 186 -14.91 9.67 2.68
CA VAL A 186 -13.83 10.19 1.84
C VAL A 186 -14.09 9.75 0.41
N LEU A 187 -14.42 10.69 -0.47
CA LEU A 187 -14.50 10.47 -1.91
C LEU A 187 -13.10 10.58 -2.50
N ILE A 188 -12.73 9.69 -3.40
CA ILE A 188 -11.44 9.69 -4.08
C ILE A 188 -11.67 9.60 -5.59
N GLU A 189 -11.23 10.64 -6.28
CA GLU A 189 -11.10 10.68 -7.75
C GLU A 189 -9.73 10.12 -8.10
N ILE A 190 -9.70 9.04 -8.87
CA ILE A 190 -8.50 8.23 -9.12
C ILE A 190 -7.59 8.93 -10.13
N ASP A 191 -6.36 9.25 -9.72
CA ASP A 191 -5.29 9.70 -10.61
C ASP A 191 -4.51 8.51 -11.16
N GLU A 192 -4.27 7.49 -10.32
CA GLU A 192 -3.61 6.25 -10.73
C GLU A 192 -4.06 5.06 -9.89
N VAL A 193 -4.18 3.92 -10.51
CA VAL A 193 -4.44 2.63 -9.89
C VAL A 193 -3.55 1.56 -10.51
N TYR A 194 -3.04 0.64 -9.69
CA TYR A 194 -2.25 -0.49 -10.16
C TYR A 194 -2.12 -1.58 -9.09
N ARG A 195 -1.98 -2.82 -9.58
CA ARG A 195 -1.69 -3.97 -8.72
C ARG A 195 -0.18 -4.11 -8.54
N HIS A 196 0.21 -4.22 -7.28
CA HIS A 196 1.60 -4.38 -6.88
C HIS A 196 1.85 -5.83 -6.45
N CYS A 197 3.01 -6.36 -6.83
CA CYS A 197 3.40 -7.70 -6.42
C CYS A 197 3.57 -7.79 -4.89
N ALA A 198 3.12 -8.89 -4.29
CA ALA A 198 3.18 -9.13 -2.84
C ALA A 198 4.57 -9.56 -2.35
N ALA A 199 5.65 -9.24 -3.07
CA ALA A 199 7.00 -9.68 -2.71
C ALA A 199 7.41 -9.33 -1.26
N SER A 200 7.00 -8.15 -0.76
CA SER A 200 7.23 -7.74 0.63
C SER A 200 6.39 -8.57 1.61
N LEU A 201 5.12 -8.85 1.28
CA LEU A 201 4.23 -9.66 2.12
C LEU A 201 4.75 -11.11 2.19
N ASN A 202 5.24 -11.65 1.07
CA ASN A 202 5.81 -12.99 1.01
C ASN A 202 7.12 -13.09 1.81
N ARG A 203 8.02 -12.09 1.65
CA ARG A 203 9.28 -12.08 2.42
C ARG A 203 9.07 -11.91 3.91
N SER A 204 8.04 -11.17 4.32
CA SER A 204 7.70 -10.99 5.74
C SER A 204 6.90 -12.16 6.34
N GLY A 205 6.41 -13.09 5.51
CA GLY A 205 5.50 -14.15 5.97
C GLY A 205 4.17 -13.62 6.50
N LEU A 206 3.72 -12.42 6.04
CA LEU A 206 2.56 -11.75 6.63
C LEU A 206 1.29 -12.62 6.65
N TRP A 207 1.11 -13.49 5.67
CA TRP A 207 -0.03 -14.40 5.60
C TRP A 207 0.27 -15.82 6.13
N ASP A 208 1.47 -16.05 6.64
CA ASP A 208 1.82 -17.33 7.29
C ASP A 208 1.37 -17.32 8.73
N THR A 209 0.20 -17.90 8.97
CA THR A 209 -0.39 -17.97 10.32
C THR A 209 0.42 -18.79 11.31
N THR A 210 1.38 -19.58 10.84
CA THR A 210 2.26 -20.36 11.73
C THR A 210 3.31 -19.48 12.43
N THR A 211 3.57 -18.29 11.88
CA THR A 211 4.51 -17.32 12.44
C THR A 211 3.83 -16.34 13.41
N TRP A 212 2.49 -16.36 13.49
CA TRP A 212 1.76 -15.45 14.38
C TRP A 212 1.85 -15.95 15.82
N GLU A 213 2.26 -15.08 16.72
CA GLU A 213 2.20 -15.38 18.14
C GLU A 213 0.74 -15.49 18.58
N SER A 214 0.47 -16.49 19.43
CA SER A 214 -0.85 -16.62 20.08
C SER A 214 -1.02 -15.44 21.03
N VAL A 215 -1.89 -14.49 20.69
CA VAL A 215 -2.27 -13.36 21.54
C VAL A 215 -3.32 -13.78 22.55
#